data_f69ad93d3c27363c887ddb7b493587e4
#
_entry.id   f69ad93d3c27363c887ddb7b493587e4
#
_cell.length_a   1.000
_cell.length_b   1.000
_cell.length_c   1.000
_cell.angle_alpha   90.00
_cell.angle_beta   90.00
_cell.angle_gamma   90.00
#
_symmetry.space_group_name_H-M   'P 1'
#
loop_
_entity.id
_entity.type
_entity.pdbx_description
1 polymer ?
#
loop_
_entity_poly.entity_id
_entity_poly.type
_entity_poly.pdbx_seq_one_letter_code
_entity_poly.pdbx_strand_id
1 'polypeptide(L)'
;MKKIPIIDLFAGPGGLGEGFMSLKNESGKSIFDIKLSIEKDINAHRTLTWRSFYRQFEKNGHPIPKEYYQAYKESNLTKREEIIESALDKYPEGEIARDEARLVELGSEEWPKEVVDQMIESKLKDNKNWVLIGGPPCQAYSNAGRSRVGGIDKDDHR
;
A
#
# COMPACT_ATOMS: atom_id res chain seq x y z
N MET A 1 -23.05 8.01 0.55
CA MET A 1 -22.01 8.65 1.40
C MET A 1 -20.69 8.58 0.65
N LYS A 2 -19.94 9.69 0.56
CA LYS A 2 -18.61 9.69 -0.09
C LYS A 2 -17.62 8.98 0.84
N LYS A 3 -16.84 8.03 0.32
CA LYS A 3 -15.83 7.33 1.11
C LYS A 3 -14.72 8.29 1.54
N ILE A 4 -14.12 8.05 2.69
CA ILE A 4 -13.00 8.83 3.22
C ILE A 4 -11.71 8.27 2.60
N PRO A 5 -10.94 9.08 1.84
CA PRO A 5 -9.66 8.66 1.28
C PRO A 5 -8.65 8.35 2.36
N ILE A 6 -7.84 7.33 2.11
CA ILE A 6 -6.67 6.98 2.92
C ILE A 6 -5.41 7.14 2.08
N ILE A 7 -4.39 7.73 2.70
CA ILE A 7 -3.00 7.68 2.28
C ILE A 7 -2.25 6.85 3.32
N ASP A 8 -1.58 5.78 2.89
CA ASP A 8 -0.85 4.84 3.76
C ASP A 8 0.65 4.93 3.47
N LEU A 9 1.40 5.52 4.39
CA LEU A 9 2.86 5.65 4.28
C LEU A 9 3.54 4.59 5.13
N PHE A 10 4.61 3.99 4.60
CA PHE A 10 5.25 2.82 5.21
C PHE A 10 4.28 1.65 5.37
N ALA A 11 3.53 1.39 4.29
CA ALA A 11 2.37 0.51 4.31
C ALA A 11 2.70 -0.96 4.64
N GLY A 12 3.98 -1.36 4.46
CA GLY A 12 4.36 -2.75 4.56
C GLY A 12 3.56 -3.60 3.57
N PRO A 13 3.17 -4.82 3.93
CA PRO A 13 2.30 -5.64 3.10
C PRO A 13 0.81 -5.22 3.12
N GLY A 14 0.48 -4.04 3.69
CA GLY A 14 -0.86 -3.45 3.65
C GLY A 14 -1.80 -3.84 4.81
N GLY A 15 -1.28 -4.41 5.90
CA GLY A 15 -2.14 -4.89 7.00
C GLY A 15 -2.99 -3.80 7.66
N LEU A 16 -2.42 -2.62 7.89
CA LEU A 16 -3.12 -1.49 8.50
C LEU A 16 -4.23 -0.98 7.57
N GLY A 17 -3.92 -0.78 6.28
CA GLY A 17 -4.89 -0.38 5.27
C GLY A 17 -6.06 -1.36 5.15
N GLU A 18 -5.81 -2.67 5.16
CA GLU A 18 -6.87 -3.70 5.16
C GLU A 18 -7.78 -3.59 6.38
N GLY A 19 -7.22 -3.29 7.56
CA GLY A 19 -8.01 -3.05 8.77
C GLY A 19 -9.01 -1.91 8.57
N PHE A 20 -8.58 -0.78 8.02
CA PHE A 20 -9.48 0.34 7.70
C PHE A 20 -10.52 -0.03 6.63
N MET A 21 -10.10 -0.72 5.57
CA MET A 21 -11.01 -1.14 4.50
C MET A 21 -12.10 -2.12 4.97
N SER A 22 -11.85 -2.87 6.04
CA SER A 22 -12.84 -3.78 6.64
C SER A 22 -13.98 -3.06 7.36
N LEU A 23 -13.80 -1.80 7.72
CA LEU A 23 -14.81 -1.00 8.38
C LEU A 23 -15.94 -0.62 7.43
N LYS A 24 -17.16 -0.99 7.82
CA LYS A 24 -18.37 -0.78 7.02
C LYS A 24 -19.38 0.05 7.81
N ASN A 25 -20.17 0.82 7.08
CA ASN A 25 -21.32 1.52 7.66
C ASN A 25 -22.50 0.57 7.89
N GLU A 26 -23.59 1.08 8.46
CA GLU A 26 -24.82 0.32 8.74
C GLU A 26 -25.41 -0.35 7.49
N SER A 27 -25.15 0.18 6.30
CA SER A 27 -25.57 -0.39 5.00
C SER A 27 -24.59 -1.40 4.43
N GLY A 28 -23.56 -1.82 5.19
CA GLY A 28 -22.54 -2.79 4.74
C GLY A 28 -21.54 -2.24 3.72
N LYS A 29 -21.53 -0.92 3.45
CA LYS A 29 -20.59 -0.30 2.51
C LYS A 29 -19.33 0.17 3.23
N SER A 30 -18.16 -0.03 2.60
CA SER A 30 -16.89 0.47 3.13
C SER A 30 -16.93 1.98 3.35
N ILE A 31 -16.48 2.42 4.53
CA ILE A 31 -16.38 3.83 4.92
C ILE A 31 -15.16 4.48 4.29
N PHE A 32 -14.08 3.73 4.12
CA PHE A 32 -12.78 4.19 3.65
C PHE A 32 -12.47 3.74 2.23
N ASP A 33 -11.50 4.41 1.61
CA ASP A 33 -11.00 4.07 0.28
C ASP A 33 -9.51 4.42 0.18
N ILE A 34 -8.64 3.41 0.12
CA ILE A 34 -7.20 3.62 -0.06
C ILE A 34 -6.99 4.23 -1.44
N LYS A 35 -6.27 5.35 -1.47
CA LYS A 35 -5.93 6.07 -2.70
C LYS A 35 -4.46 5.94 -3.07
N LEU A 36 -3.62 5.79 -2.07
CA LEU A 36 -2.18 5.64 -2.23
C LEU A 36 -1.63 4.87 -1.05
N SER A 37 -0.80 3.89 -1.33
CA SER A 37 0.04 3.19 -0.36
C SER A 37 1.48 3.23 -0.82
N ILE A 38 2.39 3.62 0.07
CA ILE A 38 3.82 3.74 -0.23
C ILE A 38 4.61 2.75 0.61
N GLU A 39 5.45 1.95 -0.04
CA GLU A 39 6.35 0.99 0.58
C GLU A 39 7.66 0.91 -0.19
N LYS A 40 8.79 0.79 0.51
CA LYS A 40 10.13 0.68 -0.10
C LYS A 40 10.65 -0.75 -0.23
N ASP A 41 10.20 -1.65 0.64
CA ASP A 41 10.59 -3.07 0.55
C ASP A 41 9.86 -3.75 -0.60
N ILE A 42 10.62 -4.30 -1.53
CA ILE A 42 10.08 -4.91 -2.75
C ILE A 42 9.14 -6.10 -2.47
N ASN A 43 9.40 -6.88 -1.42
CA ASN A 43 8.59 -8.07 -1.11
C ASN A 43 7.28 -7.66 -0.43
N ALA A 44 7.34 -6.67 0.47
CA ALA A 44 6.16 -6.09 1.09
C ALA A 44 5.29 -5.39 0.02
N HIS A 45 5.91 -4.61 -0.88
CA HIS A 45 5.24 -3.93 -1.98
C HIS A 45 4.52 -4.92 -2.93
N ARG A 46 5.16 -6.04 -3.30
CA ARG A 46 4.51 -7.09 -4.11
C ARG A 46 3.22 -7.60 -3.45
N THR A 47 3.29 -7.87 -2.16
CA THR A 47 2.10 -8.29 -1.39
C THR A 47 1.05 -7.20 -1.33
N LEU A 48 1.46 -5.95 -1.12
CA LEU A 48 0.60 -4.77 -1.10
C LEU A 48 -0.15 -4.59 -2.43
N THR A 49 0.58 -4.65 -3.56
CA THR A 49 0.00 -4.56 -4.91
C THR A 49 -0.99 -5.69 -5.17
N TRP A 50 -0.66 -6.92 -4.76
CA TRP A 50 -1.54 -8.07 -4.94
C TRP A 50 -2.83 -7.99 -4.11
N ARG A 51 -2.76 -7.42 -2.91
CA ARG A 51 -3.94 -7.09 -2.09
C ARG A 51 -4.78 -5.98 -2.71
N SER A 52 -4.12 -4.93 -3.22
CA SER A 52 -4.83 -3.87 -3.95
C SER A 52 -5.57 -4.44 -5.16
N PHE A 53 -4.93 -5.30 -5.95
CA PHE A 53 -5.55 -5.98 -7.08
C PHE A 53 -6.85 -6.69 -6.68
N TYR A 54 -6.83 -7.50 -5.64
CA TYR A 54 -8.03 -8.14 -5.10
C TYR A 54 -9.13 -7.13 -4.76
N ARG A 55 -8.78 -6.07 -4.03
CA ARG A 55 -9.74 -5.02 -3.62
C ARG A 55 -10.40 -4.32 -4.79
N GLN A 56 -9.70 -4.12 -5.91
CA GLN A 56 -10.31 -3.47 -7.08
C GLN A 56 -11.46 -4.30 -7.64
N PHE A 57 -11.33 -5.62 -7.70
CA PHE A 57 -12.45 -6.50 -8.10
C PHE A 57 -13.62 -6.42 -7.12
N GLU A 58 -13.35 -6.48 -5.81
CA GLU A 58 -14.43 -6.33 -4.81
C GLU A 58 -15.14 -4.98 -4.91
N LYS A 59 -14.39 -3.88 -5.10
CA LYS A 59 -14.95 -2.54 -5.26
C LYS A 59 -15.91 -2.44 -6.44
N ASN A 60 -15.57 -3.12 -7.53
CA ASN A 60 -16.33 -3.09 -8.79
C ASN A 60 -17.44 -4.14 -8.83
N GLY A 61 -17.51 -5.03 -7.84
CA GLY A 61 -18.43 -6.18 -7.83
C GLY A 61 -18.10 -7.22 -8.91
N HIS A 62 -16.87 -7.23 -9.40
CA HIS A 62 -16.40 -8.20 -10.36
C HIS A 62 -15.95 -9.50 -9.66
N PRO A 63 -16.12 -10.66 -10.31
CA PRO A 63 -15.61 -11.92 -9.77
C PRO A 63 -14.09 -11.90 -9.72
N ILE A 64 -13.54 -12.38 -8.60
CA ILE A 64 -12.08 -12.50 -8.44
C ILE A 64 -11.53 -13.49 -9.48
N PRO A 65 -10.50 -13.12 -10.25
CA PRO A 65 -9.96 -13.99 -11.29
C PRO A 65 -9.32 -15.25 -10.69
N LYS A 66 -9.37 -16.35 -11.43
CA LYS A 66 -8.81 -17.64 -11.00
C LYS A 66 -7.30 -17.56 -10.74
N GLU A 67 -6.59 -16.73 -11.45
CA GLU A 67 -5.16 -16.47 -11.32
C GLU A 67 -4.81 -16.01 -9.89
N TYR A 68 -5.71 -15.28 -9.23
CA TYR A 68 -5.52 -14.88 -7.84
C TYR A 68 -5.34 -16.08 -6.92
N TYR A 69 -6.24 -17.06 -7.04
CA TYR A 69 -6.20 -18.27 -6.23
C TYR A 69 -5.11 -19.25 -6.67
N GLN A 70 -4.73 -19.24 -7.95
CA GLN A 70 -3.62 -20.03 -8.48
C GLN A 70 -2.29 -19.55 -7.90
N ALA A 71 -2.03 -18.24 -7.91
CA ALA A 71 -0.84 -17.65 -7.29
C ALA A 71 -0.75 -17.98 -5.79
N TYR A 72 -1.87 -17.96 -5.09
CA TYR A 72 -1.90 -18.28 -3.66
C TYR A 72 -1.51 -19.74 -3.36
N LYS A 73 -1.87 -20.67 -4.26
CA LYS A 73 -1.59 -22.11 -4.11
C LYS A 73 -0.23 -22.52 -4.66
N GLU A 74 0.40 -21.69 -5.49
CA GLU A 74 1.70 -22.00 -6.10
C GLU A 74 2.82 -21.91 -5.08
N SER A 75 3.55 -23.01 -4.89
CA SER A 75 4.68 -23.11 -3.94
C SER A 75 5.99 -22.66 -4.55
N ASN A 76 6.15 -22.75 -5.88
CA ASN A 76 7.33 -22.26 -6.58
C ASN A 76 7.25 -20.73 -6.70
N LEU A 77 8.21 -20.04 -6.09
CA LEU A 77 8.22 -18.57 -6.01
C LEU A 77 8.27 -17.91 -7.40
N THR A 78 9.10 -18.42 -8.31
CA THR A 78 9.22 -17.87 -9.65
C THR A 78 7.90 -18.00 -10.43
N LYS A 79 7.31 -19.20 -10.43
CA LYS A 79 6.01 -19.40 -11.08
C LYS A 79 4.90 -18.57 -10.46
N ARG A 80 4.93 -18.39 -9.14
CA ARG A 80 3.98 -17.52 -8.45
C ARG A 80 4.09 -16.08 -8.94
N GLU A 81 5.30 -15.56 -9.05
CA GLU A 81 5.57 -14.22 -9.58
C GLU A 81 5.09 -14.08 -11.03
N GLU A 82 5.37 -15.06 -11.88
CA GLU A 82 4.88 -15.07 -13.26
C GLU A 82 3.34 -15.01 -13.35
N ILE A 83 2.65 -15.77 -12.50
CA ILE A 83 1.18 -15.73 -12.44
C ILE A 83 0.69 -14.35 -12.00
N ILE A 84 1.31 -13.76 -10.97
CA ILE A 84 0.95 -12.45 -10.43
C ILE A 84 1.13 -11.38 -11.51
N GLU A 85 2.32 -11.28 -12.12
CA GLU A 85 2.60 -10.27 -13.14
C GLU A 85 1.69 -10.44 -14.37
N SER A 86 1.51 -11.67 -14.84
CA SER A 86 0.59 -11.96 -15.93
C SER A 86 -0.85 -11.54 -15.63
N ALA A 87 -1.32 -11.73 -14.39
CA ALA A 87 -2.65 -11.29 -13.99
C ALA A 87 -2.75 -9.76 -13.88
N LEU A 88 -1.74 -9.11 -13.30
CA LEU A 88 -1.69 -7.64 -13.22
C LEU A 88 -1.67 -6.97 -14.59
N ASP A 89 -1.05 -7.60 -15.59
CA ASP A 89 -1.01 -7.08 -16.97
C ASP A 89 -2.30 -7.35 -17.74
N LYS A 90 -2.97 -8.44 -17.42
CA LYS A 90 -4.17 -8.89 -18.13
C LYS A 90 -5.43 -8.11 -17.80
N TYR A 91 -5.57 -7.66 -16.56
CA TYR A 91 -6.80 -7.04 -16.06
C TYR A 91 -6.62 -5.54 -15.81
N PRO A 92 -7.61 -4.68 -16.16
CA PRO A 92 -7.56 -3.24 -15.86
C PRO A 92 -7.35 -2.92 -14.38
N GLU A 93 -7.84 -3.79 -13.49
CA GLU A 93 -7.65 -3.68 -12.05
C GLU A 93 -6.17 -3.77 -11.64
N GLY A 94 -5.32 -4.39 -12.47
CA GLY A 94 -3.88 -4.45 -12.23
C GLY A 94 -3.18 -3.10 -12.38
N GLU A 95 -3.55 -2.32 -13.39
CA GLU A 95 -3.05 -0.95 -13.55
C GLU A 95 -3.45 -0.08 -12.35
N ILE A 96 -4.73 -0.17 -11.93
CA ILE A 96 -5.24 0.56 -10.78
C ILE A 96 -4.49 0.13 -9.50
N ALA A 97 -4.20 -1.15 -9.34
CA ALA A 97 -3.47 -1.67 -8.19
C ALA A 97 -2.02 -1.14 -8.12
N ARG A 98 -1.32 -1.11 -9.26
CA ARG A 98 0.03 -0.53 -9.35
C ARG A 98 0.04 0.98 -9.13
N ASP A 99 -1.02 1.67 -9.54
CA ASP A 99 -1.18 3.10 -9.30
C ASP A 99 -1.52 3.45 -7.85
N GLU A 100 -2.20 2.56 -7.14
CA GLU A 100 -2.50 2.68 -5.70
C GLU A 100 -1.29 2.30 -4.84
N ALA A 101 -0.62 1.18 -5.15
CA ALA A 101 0.54 0.67 -4.42
C ALA A 101 1.84 1.11 -5.12
N ARG A 102 2.63 1.98 -4.48
CA ARG A 102 3.85 2.54 -5.06
C ARG A 102 5.08 2.04 -4.34
N LEU A 103 6.06 1.55 -5.14
CA LEU A 103 7.39 1.22 -4.64
C LEU A 103 8.21 2.49 -4.57
N VAL A 104 8.30 3.07 -3.38
CA VAL A 104 8.94 4.37 -3.16
C VAL A 104 9.69 4.38 -1.83
N GLU A 105 10.94 4.82 -1.85
CA GLU A 105 11.70 5.15 -0.66
C GLU A 105 11.54 6.64 -0.35
N LEU A 106 10.73 6.93 0.68
CA LEU A 106 10.44 8.31 1.08
C LEU A 106 11.72 9.04 1.51
N GLY A 107 11.92 10.23 0.95
CA GLY A 107 13.07 11.07 1.26
C GLY A 107 14.37 10.69 0.53
N SER A 108 14.33 9.75 -0.42
CA SER A 108 15.45 9.49 -1.32
C SER A 108 15.61 10.62 -2.34
N GLU A 109 16.75 10.66 -3.04
CA GLU A 109 17.00 11.65 -4.11
C GLU A 109 15.98 11.54 -5.25
N GLU A 110 15.53 10.31 -5.55
CA GLU A 110 14.51 10.04 -6.57
C GLU A 110 13.11 10.49 -6.13
N TRP A 111 12.83 10.39 -4.83
CA TRP A 111 11.52 10.67 -4.24
C TRP A 111 11.61 11.72 -3.12
N PRO A 112 12.03 12.95 -3.43
CA PRO A 112 12.06 14.04 -2.47
C PRO A 112 10.64 14.39 -2.02
N LYS A 113 10.53 15.06 -0.89
CA LYS A 113 9.26 15.41 -0.25
C LYS A 113 8.27 16.05 -1.22
N GLU A 114 8.75 16.97 -2.05
CA GLU A 114 7.91 17.73 -2.99
C GLU A 114 7.22 16.83 -4.03
N VAL A 115 7.93 15.80 -4.51
CA VAL A 115 7.38 14.82 -5.47
C VAL A 115 6.33 13.94 -4.78
N VAL A 116 6.60 13.52 -3.55
CA VAL A 116 5.64 12.73 -2.76
C VAL A 116 4.39 13.54 -2.43
N ASP A 117 4.54 14.81 -2.02
CA ASP A 117 3.41 15.70 -1.73
C ASP A 117 2.53 15.88 -2.98
N GLN A 118 3.11 16.11 -4.15
CA GLN A 118 2.37 16.21 -5.42
C GLN A 118 1.62 14.91 -5.76
N MET A 119 2.25 13.76 -5.51
CA MET A 119 1.60 12.45 -5.68
C MET A 119 0.37 12.34 -4.77
N ILE A 120 0.50 12.68 -3.49
CA ILE A 120 -0.59 12.67 -2.51
C ILE A 120 -1.72 13.61 -2.95
N GLU A 121 -1.39 14.85 -3.29
CA GLU A 121 -2.35 15.85 -3.75
C GLU A 121 -3.12 15.37 -4.98
N SER A 122 -2.44 14.77 -5.96
CA SER A 122 -3.06 14.23 -7.17
C SER A 122 -4.09 13.14 -6.85
N LYS A 123 -3.85 12.31 -5.83
CA LYS A 123 -4.74 11.24 -5.38
C LYS A 123 -5.91 11.75 -4.55
N LEU A 124 -5.69 12.76 -3.74
CA LEU A 124 -6.73 13.37 -2.90
C LEU A 124 -7.63 14.31 -3.71
N LYS A 125 -7.09 14.92 -4.78
CA LYS A 125 -7.77 16.00 -5.51
C LYS A 125 -8.17 17.08 -4.50
N ASP A 126 -9.35 17.65 -4.61
CA ASP A 126 -9.86 18.67 -3.67
C ASP A 126 -10.49 18.10 -2.39
N ASN A 127 -10.19 16.85 -2.04
CA ASN A 127 -10.79 16.21 -0.89
C ASN A 127 -10.12 16.67 0.41
N LYS A 128 -10.83 17.46 1.20
CA LYS A 128 -10.31 17.99 2.47
C LYS A 128 -10.42 17.01 3.64
N ASN A 129 -11.32 16.03 3.54
CA ASN A 129 -11.54 15.02 4.58
C ASN A 129 -10.86 13.71 4.15
N TRP A 130 -9.68 13.45 4.66
CA TRP A 130 -8.90 12.24 4.40
C TRP A 130 -8.11 11.82 5.63
N VAL A 131 -7.58 10.62 5.62
CA VAL A 131 -6.81 10.06 6.74
C VAL A 131 -5.43 9.68 6.24
N LEU A 132 -4.41 10.10 6.98
CA LEU A 132 -3.04 9.61 6.84
C LEU A 132 -2.83 8.51 7.87
N ILE A 133 -2.42 7.34 7.39
CA ILE A 133 -2.00 6.22 8.23
C ILE A 133 -0.57 5.82 7.88
N GLY A 134 0.06 5.00 8.71
CA GLY A 134 1.38 4.47 8.41
C GLY A 134 2.07 3.85 9.61
N GLY A 135 3.03 2.96 9.32
CA GLY A 135 3.86 2.30 10.32
C GLY A 135 5.34 2.63 10.15
N PRO A 136 5.79 3.87 10.43
CA PRO A 136 7.20 4.24 10.25
C PRO A 136 8.10 3.34 11.09
N PRO A 137 9.34 3.03 10.60
CA PRO A 137 10.29 2.21 11.34
C PRO A 137 10.57 2.81 12.72
N CYS A 138 10.31 2.03 13.78
CA CYS A 138 10.50 2.51 15.17
C CYS A 138 11.96 2.50 15.62
N GLN A 139 12.89 2.02 14.79
CA GLN A 139 14.30 1.82 15.16
C GLN A 139 14.99 3.12 15.62
N ALA A 140 14.66 4.25 14.98
CA ALA A 140 15.19 5.55 15.37
C ALA A 140 14.47 6.18 16.60
N TYR A 141 13.24 5.76 16.88
CA TYR A 141 12.37 6.41 17.87
C TYR A 141 12.15 5.59 19.13
N SER A 142 12.31 4.26 19.08
CA SER A 142 12.12 3.38 20.24
C SER A 142 13.41 3.20 21.05
N ASN A 143 13.27 2.98 22.37
CA ASN A 143 14.41 2.65 23.22
C ASN A 143 15.10 1.35 22.80
N ALA A 144 14.33 0.36 22.33
CA ALA A 144 14.85 -0.91 21.81
C ALA A 144 15.58 -0.74 20.47
N GLY A 145 15.13 0.17 19.61
CA GLY A 145 15.80 0.49 18.36
C GLY A 145 17.11 1.25 18.59
N ARG A 146 17.11 2.25 19.48
CA ARG A 146 18.30 3.03 19.85
C ARG A 146 19.43 2.18 20.41
N SER A 147 19.11 1.16 21.22
CA SER A 147 20.11 0.25 21.76
C SER A 147 20.73 -0.69 20.71
N ARG A 148 20.05 -0.95 19.59
CA ARG A 148 20.60 -1.76 18.48
C ARG A 148 21.51 -0.95 17.55
N VAL A 149 21.32 0.36 17.45
CA VAL A 149 22.07 1.26 16.55
C VAL A 149 23.20 1.99 17.30
N GLY A 150 23.49 1.63 18.59
CA GLY A 150 24.62 2.19 19.33
C GLY A 150 24.40 3.59 19.91
N GLY A 151 23.16 4.07 19.97
CA GLY A 151 22.80 5.39 20.52
C GLY A 151 22.27 6.37 19.46
N ILE A 152 21.97 7.58 19.89
CA ILE A 152 21.56 8.65 18.98
C ILE A 152 22.82 9.22 18.32
N ASP A 153 23.06 8.87 17.08
CA ASP A 153 23.98 9.64 16.25
C ASP A 153 23.29 10.97 15.91
N LYS A 154 23.93 12.10 16.28
CA LYS A 154 23.34 13.44 16.03
C LYS A 154 23.22 13.76 14.54
N ASP A 155 23.90 12.99 13.69
CA ASP A 155 23.89 13.13 12.24
C ASP A 155 23.01 12.07 11.54
N ASP A 156 22.27 11.23 12.30
CA ASP A 156 21.35 10.25 11.73
C ASP A 156 20.02 10.93 11.34
N HIS A 157 19.94 11.33 10.10
CA HIS A 157 18.77 11.94 9.46
C HIS A 157 17.73 10.90 8.97
N ARG A 158 17.81 9.66 9.43
CA ARG A 158 16.86 8.58 9.05
C ARG A 158 15.60 8.61 9.91
#